data_1295d9e42de7994392e4125574f94e0a
#
_entry.id   1295d9e42de7994392e4125574f94e0a
#
_cell.length_a   1.000
_cell.length_b   1.000
_cell.length_c   1.000
_cell.angle_alpha   90.00
_cell.angle_beta   90.00
_cell.angle_gamma   90.00
#
_symmetry.space_group_name_H-M   'P 1'
#
loop_
_entity.id
_entity.type
_entity.pdbx_description
1 polymer ?
#
loop_
_entity_poly.entity_id
_entity_poly.type
_entity_poly.pdbx_seq_one_letter_code
_entity_poly.pdbx_strand_id
1 'polypeptide(L)'
;MGYNVEQQTVNRTPSTRKKTVKKVETMPETQEREVNHMDFRPKNFDQIVGQEEVKENLKLKIAAYKKTNKSVVHMLFLGFSGVGKTTMANAVANEMGVNFHQVMATRIKSWADFYNILKDIEENDIIFIDEIHALDRKIQEQLYGVMEDFTCTIEDKNLNRVRLVKINRFTMIGATTHTGKLNDALINRFQYKCQLLPYTHLELSKMVQTAGERIYNVDVPEEIALRLAQLSRKTARVAYNLLRTFMDTAEASTPGRVRSDMLTKDLMYKTLKLEQIDPIVGLDYASRKYLITLLREEKALGSRSIASMINEQESTVLNTIEPFLLSDIKLEFQKQGQIVESVKPFIKITPKGRISTESAYHYIKLCQNLQAQGWFPNESLTIK
;
A
#
# COMPACT_ATOMS: atom_id res chain seq x y z
N MET A 1 25.89 38.14 -61.14
CA MET A 1 24.54 38.23 -61.75
C MET A 1 23.55 38.08 -60.63
N GLY A 2 22.96 39.20 -60.26
CA GLY A 2 21.94 39.25 -59.21
C GLY A 2 20.56 39.08 -59.78
N TYR A 3 19.66 38.64 -58.98
CA TYR A 3 18.24 38.93 -59.13
C TYR A 3 17.63 39.20 -57.75
N ASN A 4 17.22 40.47 -57.58
CA ASN A 4 16.28 40.96 -56.58
C ASN A 4 14.89 40.43 -56.90
N VAL A 5 14.09 40.04 -55.91
CA VAL A 5 12.60 40.03 -56.00
C VAL A 5 12.03 40.68 -54.75
N GLU A 6 11.18 41.65 -55.02
CA GLU A 6 10.53 42.61 -54.15
C GLU A 6 9.52 42.04 -53.14
N GLN A 7 9.44 42.70 -52.01
CA GLN A 7 8.39 42.60 -51.04
C GLN A 7 7.11 43.26 -51.58
N GLN A 8 5.97 42.57 -51.54
CA GLN A 8 4.66 43.20 -51.61
C GLN A 8 3.90 42.99 -50.28
N THR A 9 3.74 44.06 -49.54
CA THR A 9 2.88 44.22 -48.41
C THR A 9 1.45 44.40 -48.89
N VAL A 10 0.51 43.56 -48.45
CA VAL A 10 -0.92 43.78 -48.61
C VAL A 10 -1.57 44.06 -47.25
N ASN A 11 -1.92 45.31 -47.00
CA ASN A 11 -2.76 45.76 -45.95
C ASN A 11 -4.21 45.26 -46.13
N ARG A 12 -4.77 44.54 -45.15
CA ARG A 12 -6.21 44.33 -45.06
C ARG A 12 -6.69 44.70 -43.64
N THR A 13 -7.52 45.74 -43.56
CA THR A 13 -8.31 46.24 -42.43
C THR A 13 -9.31 45.20 -41.94
N PRO A 14 -9.58 45.12 -40.64
CA PRO A 14 -10.53 44.16 -40.07
C PRO A 14 -11.97 44.71 -40.10
N SER A 15 -12.85 43.96 -40.72
CA SER A 15 -14.31 44.15 -40.71
C SER A 15 -14.90 43.56 -39.42
N THR A 16 -15.46 44.41 -38.56
CA THR A 16 -16.24 44.09 -37.38
C THR A 16 -17.63 43.50 -37.76
N ARG A 17 -17.80 42.20 -37.54
CA ARG A 17 -19.12 41.56 -37.51
C ARG A 17 -19.41 41.06 -36.11
N LYS A 18 -20.23 41.78 -35.33
CA LYS A 18 -20.83 41.32 -34.09
C LYS A 18 -21.71 40.09 -34.35
N LYS A 19 -21.29 38.90 -33.88
CA LYS A 19 -22.20 37.76 -33.77
C LYS A 19 -22.69 37.71 -32.33
N THR A 20 -24.00 37.89 -32.18
CA THR A 20 -24.77 37.68 -30.95
C THR A 20 -24.72 36.18 -30.63
N VAL A 21 -23.95 35.81 -29.59
CA VAL A 21 -23.95 34.44 -29.06
C VAL A 21 -25.09 34.36 -28.06
N LYS A 22 -26.09 33.55 -28.37
CA LYS A 22 -27.12 33.12 -27.41
C LYS A 22 -26.44 32.33 -26.30
N LYS A 23 -26.63 32.80 -25.05
CA LYS A 23 -26.24 32.12 -23.84
C LYS A 23 -27.04 30.82 -23.77
N VAL A 24 -26.39 29.69 -24.01
CA VAL A 24 -26.91 28.35 -23.66
C VAL A 24 -26.71 28.25 -22.15
N GLU A 25 -27.78 28.11 -21.40
CA GLU A 25 -27.75 27.74 -20.00
C GLU A 25 -27.24 26.32 -19.91
N THR A 26 -25.98 26.18 -19.51
CA THR A 26 -25.40 24.89 -19.12
C THR A 26 -26.01 24.49 -17.79
N MET A 27 -26.74 23.37 -17.80
CA MET A 27 -27.11 22.64 -16.59
C MET A 27 -25.83 22.33 -15.79
N PRO A 28 -25.87 22.30 -14.45
CA PRO A 28 -24.70 21.99 -13.66
C PRO A 28 -24.27 20.55 -13.99
N GLU A 29 -23.09 20.42 -14.57
CA GLU A 29 -22.39 19.13 -14.69
C GLU A 29 -22.23 18.55 -13.29
N THR A 30 -22.95 17.47 -13.03
CA THR A 30 -22.66 16.56 -11.92
C THR A 30 -21.28 15.98 -12.22
N GLN A 31 -20.23 16.58 -11.67
CA GLN A 31 -18.90 15.97 -11.68
C GLN A 31 -19.01 14.67 -10.89
N GLU A 32 -19.15 13.57 -11.60
CA GLU A 32 -18.86 12.23 -11.07
C GLU A 32 -17.37 12.26 -10.62
N ARG A 33 -17.14 12.36 -9.32
CA ARG A 33 -15.82 12.23 -8.75
C ARG A 33 -15.42 10.77 -8.90
N GLU A 34 -14.57 10.45 -9.84
CA GLU A 34 -13.84 9.18 -9.82
C GLU A 34 -13.14 9.05 -8.45
N VAL A 35 -13.61 8.14 -7.62
CA VAL A 35 -13.02 7.85 -6.32
C VAL A 35 -11.65 7.22 -6.55
N ASN A 36 -10.61 8.02 -6.44
CA ASN A 36 -9.24 7.55 -6.64
C ASN A 36 -8.71 6.93 -5.34
N HIS A 37 -7.85 5.93 -5.43
CA HIS A 37 -7.15 5.33 -4.27
C HIS A 37 -6.41 6.36 -3.37
N MET A 38 -6.08 7.52 -3.92
CA MET A 38 -5.49 8.64 -3.19
C MET A 38 -6.44 9.27 -2.15
N ASP A 39 -7.76 9.16 -2.34
CA ASP A 39 -8.75 9.78 -1.46
C ASP A 39 -8.82 9.11 -0.09
N PHE A 40 -8.40 7.85 0.01
CA PHE A 40 -8.31 7.10 1.27
C PHE A 40 -7.10 7.47 2.13
N ARG A 41 -6.09 8.15 1.59
CA ARG A 41 -4.85 8.42 2.33
C ARG A 41 -4.99 9.59 3.28
N PRO A 42 -4.71 9.40 4.59
CA PRO A 42 -4.53 10.49 5.54
C PRO A 42 -3.40 11.43 5.11
N LYS A 43 -3.58 12.74 5.32
CA LYS A 43 -2.60 13.76 4.96
C LYS A 43 -1.69 14.17 6.13
N ASN A 44 -2.16 14.02 7.36
CA ASN A 44 -1.45 14.40 8.58
C ASN A 44 -1.62 13.32 9.66
N PHE A 45 -0.87 13.43 10.76
CA PHE A 45 -0.92 12.44 11.85
C PHE A 45 -2.28 12.34 12.53
N ASP A 46 -3.03 13.43 12.61
CA ASP A 46 -4.34 13.43 13.30
C ASP A 46 -5.39 12.63 12.53
N GLN A 47 -5.21 12.49 11.22
CA GLN A 47 -6.06 11.66 10.37
C GLN A 47 -5.64 10.20 10.35
N ILE A 48 -4.43 9.86 10.83
CA ILE A 48 -3.95 8.48 10.90
C ILE A 48 -4.52 7.81 12.13
N VAL A 49 -5.32 6.78 11.93
CA VAL A 49 -5.83 5.93 13.00
C VAL A 49 -4.75 4.91 13.39
N GLY A 50 -4.56 4.68 14.69
CA GLY A 50 -3.56 3.75 15.22
C GLY A 50 -2.12 4.23 15.11
N GLN A 51 -1.16 3.34 15.36
CA GLN A 51 0.29 3.61 15.34
C GLN A 51 0.69 4.74 16.32
N GLU A 52 0.03 4.84 17.49
CA GLU A 52 0.18 5.99 18.40
C GLU A 52 1.63 6.22 18.84
N GLU A 53 2.32 5.17 19.27
CA GLU A 53 3.73 5.26 19.70
C GLU A 53 4.64 5.81 18.59
N VAL A 54 4.42 5.35 17.36
CA VAL A 54 5.17 5.81 16.20
C VAL A 54 4.88 7.28 15.90
N LYS A 55 3.61 7.69 15.95
CA LYS A 55 3.19 9.08 15.72
C LYS A 55 3.78 10.02 16.78
N GLU A 56 3.74 9.65 18.04
CA GLU A 56 4.33 10.45 19.15
C GLU A 56 5.83 10.64 18.94
N ASN A 57 6.57 9.57 18.66
CA ASN A 57 8.00 9.65 18.39
C ASN A 57 8.32 10.53 17.17
N LEU A 58 7.53 10.44 16.10
CA LEU A 58 7.71 11.28 14.91
C LEU A 58 7.38 12.75 15.20
N LYS A 59 6.29 13.04 15.94
CA LYS A 59 5.92 14.40 16.38
C LYS A 59 7.06 15.05 17.17
N LEU A 60 7.70 14.32 18.09
CA LEU A 60 8.86 14.82 18.86
C LEU A 60 10.04 15.17 17.96
N LYS A 61 10.37 14.33 16.97
CA LYS A 61 11.48 14.58 16.02
C LYS A 61 11.20 15.79 15.13
N ILE A 62 9.98 15.94 14.65
CA ILE A 62 9.54 17.08 13.83
C ILE A 62 9.56 18.37 14.67
N ALA A 63 9.11 18.31 15.92
CA ALA A 63 9.17 19.46 16.82
C ALA A 63 10.61 19.91 17.08
N ALA A 64 11.55 18.98 17.25
CA ALA A 64 12.97 19.28 17.37
C ALA A 64 13.54 19.92 16.10
N TYR A 65 13.17 19.41 14.92
CA TYR A 65 13.51 20.01 13.62
C TYR A 65 13.02 21.46 13.53
N LYS A 66 11.74 21.70 13.80
CA LYS A 66 11.14 23.05 13.74
C LYS A 66 11.83 24.05 14.66
N LYS A 67 12.37 23.60 15.82
CA LYS A 67 13.11 24.46 16.76
C LYS A 67 14.54 24.75 16.33
N THR A 68 15.21 23.79 15.71
CA THR A 68 16.66 23.86 15.45
C THR A 68 17.01 24.16 14.00
N ASN A 69 16.03 24.09 13.10
CA ASN A 69 16.19 24.18 11.64
C ASN A 69 17.27 23.23 11.09
N LYS A 70 17.44 22.07 11.72
CA LYS A 70 18.35 21.00 11.28
C LYS A 70 17.52 19.93 10.60
N SER A 71 18.08 19.23 9.62
CA SER A 71 17.42 18.10 8.95
C SER A 71 16.90 17.10 9.97
N VAL A 72 15.71 16.55 9.73
CA VAL A 72 15.23 15.40 10.51
C VAL A 72 16.13 14.20 10.18
N VAL A 73 16.37 13.38 11.18
CA VAL A 73 17.20 12.16 11.03
C VAL A 73 16.64 11.22 9.95
N HIS A 74 17.53 10.50 9.27
CA HIS A 74 17.11 9.45 8.34
C HIS A 74 16.36 8.34 9.06
N MET A 75 15.29 7.84 8.44
CA MET A 75 14.35 6.90 9.05
C MET A 75 14.20 5.63 8.24
N LEU A 76 14.08 4.48 8.91
CA LEU A 76 13.78 3.21 8.29
C LEU A 76 12.43 2.70 8.80
N PHE A 77 11.43 2.63 7.92
CA PHE A 77 10.09 2.14 8.23
C PHE A 77 9.99 0.65 7.93
N LEU A 78 9.71 -0.11 8.97
CA LEU A 78 9.61 -1.55 8.96
C LEU A 78 8.15 -1.98 9.14
N GLY A 79 7.72 -3.03 8.45
CA GLY A 79 6.38 -3.58 8.62
C GLY A 79 5.83 -4.21 7.36
N PHE A 80 4.78 -4.98 7.51
CA PHE A 80 4.15 -5.70 6.40
C PHE A 80 3.59 -4.78 5.31
N SER A 81 3.27 -5.35 4.17
CA SER A 81 2.60 -4.60 3.11
C SER A 81 1.21 -4.13 3.58
N GLY A 82 0.84 -2.88 3.28
CA GLY A 82 -0.48 -2.34 3.60
C GLY A 82 -0.67 -1.81 5.03
N VAL A 83 0.39 -1.76 5.87
CA VAL A 83 0.32 -1.17 7.23
C VAL A 83 0.49 0.36 7.28
N GLY A 84 0.62 1.03 6.13
CA GLY A 84 0.65 2.50 6.08
C GLY A 84 2.04 3.14 6.04
N LYS A 85 3.13 2.42 5.72
CA LYS A 85 4.49 2.99 5.63
C LYS A 85 4.57 4.25 4.77
N THR A 86 4.06 4.19 3.55
CA THR A 86 4.04 5.32 2.61
C THR A 86 3.17 6.47 3.11
N THR A 87 2.02 6.16 3.72
CA THR A 87 1.11 7.15 4.31
C THR A 87 1.78 7.88 5.47
N MET A 88 2.45 7.15 6.35
CA MET A 88 3.18 7.72 7.48
C MET A 88 4.33 8.63 6.99
N ALA A 89 5.09 8.21 5.98
CA ALA A 89 6.17 9.02 5.41
C ALA A 89 5.64 10.32 4.76
N ASN A 90 4.53 10.24 4.05
CA ASN A 90 3.88 11.42 3.47
C ASN A 90 3.36 12.38 4.56
N ALA A 91 2.77 11.85 5.64
CA ALA A 91 2.34 12.66 6.76
C ALA A 91 3.52 13.38 7.44
N VAL A 92 4.70 12.74 7.55
CA VAL A 92 5.93 13.41 8.04
C VAL A 92 6.28 14.61 7.17
N ALA A 93 6.26 14.46 5.83
CA ALA A 93 6.57 15.56 4.90
C ALA A 93 5.58 16.72 5.03
N ASN A 94 4.29 16.41 5.10
CA ASN A 94 3.23 17.42 5.26
C ASN A 94 3.36 18.16 6.60
N GLU A 95 3.65 17.44 7.69
CA GLU A 95 3.87 18.07 9.00
C GLU A 95 5.12 18.95 9.03
N MET A 96 6.14 18.61 8.26
CA MET A 96 7.35 19.41 8.12
C MET A 96 7.15 20.60 7.16
N GLY A 97 6.19 20.53 6.24
CA GLY A 97 5.97 21.52 5.18
C GLY A 97 7.03 21.49 4.09
N VAL A 98 7.54 20.30 3.74
CA VAL A 98 8.60 20.07 2.74
C VAL A 98 8.10 19.18 1.60
N ASN A 99 8.82 19.17 0.47
CA ASN A 99 8.47 18.32 -0.67
C ASN A 99 8.70 16.83 -0.35
N PHE A 100 7.88 15.98 -0.97
CA PHE A 100 7.92 14.53 -0.81
C PHE A 100 8.20 13.83 -2.14
N HIS A 101 9.42 13.30 -2.28
CA HIS A 101 9.87 12.60 -3.48
C HIS A 101 9.76 11.09 -3.27
N GLN A 102 8.70 10.49 -3.80
CA GLN A 102 8.46 9.05 -3.67
C GLN A 102 9.07 8.27 -4.83
N VAL A 103 9.89 7.28 -4.52
CA VAL A 103 10.54 6.40 -5.49
C VAL A 103 10.41 4.94 -5.08
N MET A 104 10.15 4.06 -6.06
CA MET A 104 10.28 2.62 -5.86
C MET A 104 11.73 2.19 -6.08
N ALA A 105 12.31 1.44 -5.15
CA ALA A 105 13.69 0.94 -5.27
C ALA A 105 13.95 0.20 -6.60
N THR A 106 12.97 -0.54 -7.11
CA THR A 106 13.06 -1.27 -8.39
C THR A 106 13.21 -0.39 -9.63
N ARG A 107 12.92 0.92 -9.53
CA ARG A 107 13.14 1.90 -10.61
C ARG A 107 14.56 2.47 -10.62
N ILE A 108 15.29 2.32 -9.52
CA ILE A 108 16.67 2.77 -9.37
C ILE A 108 17.58 1.62 -9.79
N LYS A 109 17.99 1.60 -11.07
CA LYS A 109 18.82 0.53 -11.64
C LYS A 109 20.30 0.88 -11.67
N SER A 110 20.61 2.18 -11.56
CA SER A 110 21.97 2.70 -11.61
C SER A 110 22.10 3.88 -10.63
N TRP A 111 23.37 4.20 -10.31
CA TRP A 111 23.67 5.42 -9.55
C TRP A 111 23.20 6.70 -10.27
N ALA A 112 23.29 6.72 -11.60
CA ALA A 112 22.83 7.85 -12.40
C ALA A 112 21.31 8.10 -12.23
N ASP A 113 20.51 7.04 -12.11
CA ASP A 113 19.06 7.17 -11.85
C ASP A 113 18.83 7.84 -10.49
N PHE A 114 19.58 7.42 -9.46
CA PHE A 114 19.45 8.01 -8.13
C PHE A 114 19.97 9.46 -8.10
N TYR A 115 21.10 9.74 -8.76
CA TYR A 115 21.63 11.09 -8.87
C TYR A 115 20.65 12.07 -9.53
N ASN A 116 19.89 11.60 -10.54
CA ASN A 116 18.85 12.41 -11.15
C ASN A 116 17.75 12.84 -10.18
N ILE A 117 17.49 12.07 -9.13
CA ILE A 117 16.57 12.45 -8.05
C ILE A 117 17.27 13.47 -7.13
N LEU A 118 18.53 13.19 -6.74
CA LEU A 118 19.28 14.03 -5.81
C LEU A 118 19.53 15.46 -6.30
N LYS A 119 19.70 15.65 -7.61
CA LYS A 119 19.97 17.00 -8.18
C LYS A 119 18.78 17.95 -8.11
N ASP A 120 17.56 17.39 -8.03
CA ASP A 120 16.29 18.15 -8.09
C ASP A 120 15.68 18.37 -6.69
N ILE A 121 16.33 17.89 -5.60
CA ILE A 121 15.86 18.09 -4.23
C ILE A 121 16.22 19.48 -3.69
N GLU A 122 15.29 20.03 -2.91
CA GLU A 122 15.48 21.25 -2.15
C GLU A 122 15.98 20.97 -0.72
N GLU A 123 16.38 22.01 0.01
CA GLU A 123 16.87 21.89 1.37
C GLU A 123 15.78 21.34 2.30
N ASN A 124 16.10 20.26 3.01
CA ASN A 124 15.22 19.52 3.95
C ASN A 124 14.08 18.70 3.32
N ASP A 125 14.04 18.54 2.01
CA ASP A 125 13.09 17.65 1.33
C ASP A 125 13.16 16.21 1.88
N ILE A 126 12.08 15.47 1.67
CA ILE A 126 12.04 14.04 2.01
C ILE A 126 12.12 13.19 0.74
N ILE A 127 13.11 12.29 0.71
CA ILE A 127 13.18 11.21 -0.27
C ILE A 127 12.66 9.94 0.39
N PHE A 128 11.56 9.41 -0.12
CA PHE A 128 10.98 8.14 0.32
C PHE A 128 11.29 7.04 -0.69
N ILE A 129 12.04 6.01 -0.25
CA ILE A 129 12.37 4.84 -1.07
C ILE A 129 11.55 3.66 -0.58
N ASP A 130 10.53 3.30 -1.38
CA ASP A 130 9.70 2.14 -1.08
C ASP A 130 10.40 0.85 -1.50
N GLU A 131 10.27 -0.20 -0.68
CA GLU A 131 10.93 -1.50 -0.81
C GLU A 131 12.46 -1.35 -0.98
N ILE A 132 13.08 -0.51 -0.15
CA ILE A 132 14.51 -0.15 -0.22
C ILE A 132 15.44 -1.36 -0.28
N HIS A 133 15.01 -2.52 0.21
CA HIS A 133 15.75 -3.80 0.13
C HIS A 133 15.93 -4.31 -1.32
N ALA A 134 15.17 -3.77 -2.28
CA ALA A 134 15.30 -4.12 -3.70
C ALA A 134 16.38 -3.29 -4.43
N LEU A 135 17.05 -2.35 -3.75
CA LEU A 135 18.20 -1.65 -4.31
C LEU A 135 19.38 -2.60 -4.50
N ASP A 136 20.07 -2.47 -5.63
CA ASP A 136 21.33 -3.15 -5.86
C ASP A 136 22.35 -2.82 -4.76
N ARG A 137 23.17 -3.80 -4.37
CA ARG A 137 24.14 -3.64 -3.28
C ARG A 137 25.12 -2.49 -3.50
N LYS A 138 25.55 -2.27 -4.75
CA LYS A 138 26.46 -1.17 -5.09
C LYS A 138 25.78 0.19 -4.86
N ILE A 139 24.50 0.30 -5.16
CA ILE A 139 23.72 1.52 -4.90
C ILE A 139 23.56 1.73 -3.40
N GLN A 140 23.27 0.68 -2.63
CA GLN A 140 23.21 0.75 -1.17
C GLN A 140 24.53 1.28 -0.57
N GLU A 141 25.68 0.85 -1.08
CA GLU A 141 27.00 1.32 -0.62
C GLU A 141 27.24 2.80 -0.96
N GLN A 142 26.81 3.26 -2.13
CA GLN A 142 26.94 4.67 -2.52
C GLN A 142 26.04 5.61 -1.71
N LEU A 143 24.93 5.11 -1.15
CA LEU A 143 24.07 5.90 -0.26
C LEU A 143 24.75 6.34 1.03
N TYR A 144 25.82 5.68 1.47
CA TYR A 144 26.47 6.00 2.74
C TYR A 144 26.98 7.43 2.79
N GLY A 145 27.76 7.85 1.78
CA GLY A 145 28.28 9.23 1.70
C GLY A 145 27.17 10.27 1.51
N VAL A 146 26.13 9.90 0.76
CA VAL A 146 24.97 10.78 0.54
C VAL A 146 24.20 11.04 1.84
N MET A 147 24.05 10.03 2.69
CA MET A 147 23.32 10.13 3.95
C MET A 147 24.15 10.78 5.08
N GLU A 148 25.47 10.62 5.07
CA GLU A 148 26.34 11.15 6.14
C GLU A 148 26.83 12.56 5.81
N ASP A 149 27.40 12.76 4.60
CA ASP A 149 28.13 13.97 4.21
C ASP A 149 27.36 14.86 3.25
N PHE A 150 26.19 14.43 2.77
CA PHE A 150 25.44 15.10 1.70
C PHE A 150 26.30 15.38 0.49
N THR A 151 27.09 14.38 0.11
CA THR A 151 27.96 14.40 -1.07
C THR A 151 27.74 13.18 -1.91
N CYS A 152 27.84 13.32 -3.21
CA CYS A 152 27.81 12.21 -4.15
C CYS A 152 28.95 12.28 -5.16
N THR A 153 29.36 11.12 -5.62
CA THR A 153 30.40 10.96 -6.61
C THR A 153 29.78 10.81 -7.99
N ILE A 154 30.19 11.63 -8.94
CA ILE A 154 29.75 11.55 -10.35
C ILE A 154 30.94 11.27 -11.26
N GLU A 155 30.75 10.33 -12.18
CA GLU A 155 31.71 10.11 -13.27
C GLU A 155 31.44 11.11 -14.41
N ASP A 156 32.38 12.00 -14.64
CA ASP A 156 32.38 12.86 -15.83
C ASP A 156 32.97 12.09 -16.99
N LYS A 157 32.11 11.50 -17.82
CA LYS A 157 32.55 10.68 -18.98
C LYS A 157 33.39 11.46 -20.01
N ASN A 158 33.19 12.78 -20.09
CA ASN A 158 33.94 13.63 -21.05
C ASN A 158 35.37 13.89 -20.59
N LEU A 159 35.60 13.95 -19.27
CA LEU A 159 36.91 14.26 -18.70
C LEU A 159 37.59 13.02 -18.09
N ASN A 160 36.96 11.87 -18.15
CA ASN A 160 37.39 10.61 -17.48
C ASN A 160 37.82 10.86 -16.01
N ARG A 161 37.04 11.68 -15.30
CA ARG A 161 37.34 12.11 -13.93
C ARG A 161 36.11 11.88 -13.05
N VAL A 162 36.40 11.55 -11.79
CA VAL A 162 35.41 11.46 -10.75
C VAL A 162 35.33 12.82 -10.05
N ARG A 163 34.08 13.34 -9.93
CA ARG A 163 33.83 14.60 -9.21
C ARG A 163 33.00 14.31 -7.97
N LEU A 164 33.40 14.90 -6.85
CA LEU A 164 32.57 14.97 -5.65
C LEU A 164 31.65 16.19 -5.76
N VAL A 165 30.35 15.97 -5.69
CA VAL A 165 29.30 17.00 -5.76
C VAL A 165 28.59 17.09 -4.43
N LYS A 166 28.45 18.30 -3.90
CA LYS A 166 27.63 18.56 -2.72
C LYS A 166 26.17 18.64 -3.14
N ILE A 167 25.30 18.03 -2.36
CA ILE A 167 23.85 18.03 -2.53
C ILE A 167 23.18 18.74 -1.36
N ASN A 168 21.96 19.20 -1.55
CA ASN A 168 21.16 19.79 -0.48
C ASN A 168 20.92 18.77 0.62
N ARG A 169 20.79 19.24 1.86
CA ARG A 169 20.43 18.36 2.98
C ARG A 169 19.01 17.88 2.79
N PHE A 170 18.77 16.61 3.07
CA PHE A 170 17.47 15.99 2.95
C PHE A 170 17.27 14.91 4.03
N THR A 171 16.05 14.48 4.21
CA THR A 171 15.72 13.32 5.04
C THR A 171 15.42 12.13 4.13
N MET A 172 16.17 11.02 4.31
CA MET A 172 15.82 9.76 3.66
C MET A 172 14.89 8.96 4.57
N ILE A 173 13.77 8.51 4.01
CA ILE A 173 12.89 7.54 4.63
C ILE A 173 12.90 6.28 3.76
N GLY A 174 13.55 5.22 4.24
CA GLY A 174 13.50 3.90 3.61
C GLY A 174 12.31 3.12 4.14
N ALA A 175 11.58 2.40 3.28
CA ALA A 175 10.54 1.47 3.71
C ALA A 175 10.88 0.05 3.24
N THR A 176 10.69 -0.94 4.10
CA THR A 176 10.93 -2.33 3.75
C THR A 176 10.01 -3.30 4.49
N THR A 177 9.70 -4.39 3.82
CA THR A 177 9.07 -5.58 4.41
C THR A 177 10.11 -6.63 4.86
N HIS A 178 11.37 -6.48 4.42
CA HIS A 178 12.46 -7.48 4.62
C HIS A 178 13.77 -6.81 5.06
N THR A 179 13.97 -6.66 6.34
CA THR A 179 15.23 -6.11 6.90
C THR A 179 16.44 -6.98 6.59
N GLY A 180 16.31 -8.31 6.64
CA GLY A 180 17.42 -9.23 6.40
C GLY A 180 18.01 -9.21 4.96
N LYS A 181 17.39 -8.46 4.04
CA LYS A 181 17.94 -8.23 2.69
C LYS A 181 18.73 -6.92 2.56
N LEU A 182 18.70 -6.08 3.59
CA LEU A 182 19.47 -4.83 3.62
C LEU A 182 20.86 -5.10 4.16
N ASN A 183 21.83 -4.34 3.68
CA ASN A 183 23.18 -4.33 4.23
C ASN A 183 23.15 -3.67 5.62
N ASP A 184 23.77 -4.31 6.62
CA ASP A 184 23.87 -3.81 7.98
C ASP A 184 24.46 -2.40 8.07
N ALA A 185 25.44 -2.09 7.20
CA ALA A 185 26.02 -0.76 7.10
C ALA A 185 25.00 0.29 6.70
N LEU A 186 24.08 -0.01 5.77
CA LEU A 186 22.98 0.90 5.39
C LEU A 186 21.95 1.02 6.53
N ILE A 187 21.60 -0.09 7.18
CA ILE A 187 20.67 -0.08 8.31
C ILE A 187 21.16 0.83 9.44
N ASN A 188 22.48 0.87 9.67
CA ASN A 188 23.09 1.69 10.72
C ASN A 188 23.14 3.20 10.40
N ARG A 189 22.94 3.60 9.11
CA ARG A 189 22.79 5.02 8.70
C ARG A 189 21.41 5.58 9.01
N PHE A 190 20.42 4.71 9.20
CA PHE A 190 19.11 5.14 9.67
C PHE A 190 19.11 5.31 11.18
N GLN A 191 19.13 6.54 11.65
CA GLN A 191 19.16 6.88 13.07
C GLN A 191 17.85 6.54 13.79
N TYR A 192 16.74 6.47 13.04
CA TYR A 192 15.45 6.06 13.60
C TYR A 192 14.85 4.89 12.83
N LYS A 193 14.67 3.78 13.53
CA LYS A 193 14.01 2.58 12.99
C LYS A 193 12.60 2.52 13.57
N CYS A 194 11.63 2.57 12.71
CA CYS A 194 10.21 2.68 13.04
C CYS A 194 9.50 1.39 12.64
N GLN A 195 9.02 0.62 13.61
CA GLN A 195 8.25 -0.60 13.39
C GLN A 195 6.76 -0.26 13.34
N LEU A 196 6.14 -0.33 12.15
CA LEU A 196 4.70 -0.24 12.00
C LEU A 196 4.09 -1.63 12.24
N LEU A 197 3.11 -1.69 13.13
CA LEU A 197 2.44 -2.92 13.53
C LEU A 197 1.17 -3.16 12.67
N PRO A 198 0.73 -4.42 12.55
CA PRO A 198 -0.59 -4.73 12.03
C PRO A 198 -1.67 -4.03 12.85
N TYR A 199 -2.73 -3.58 12.19
CA TYR A 199 -3.84 -2.90 12.85
C TYR A 199 -4.73 -3.87 13.64
N THR A 200 -5.32 -3.39 14.71
CA THR A 200 -6.42 -4.05 15.41
C THR A 200 -7.71 -3.96 14.59
N HIS A 201 -8.67 -4.85 14.85
CA HIS A 201 -9.95 -4.80 14.16
C HIS A 201 -10.75 -3.50 14.50
N LEU A 202 -10.57 -2.96 15.70
CA LEU A 202 -11.21 -1.69 16.10
C LEU A 202 -10.63 -0.49 15.33
N GLU A 203 -9.30 -0.42 15.19
CA GLU A 203 -8.66 0.62 14.38
C GLU A 203 -9.11 0.55 12.91
N LEU A 204 -9.16 -0.65 12.33
CA LEU A 204 -9.62 -0.85 10.96
C LEU A 204 -11.11 -0.53 10.79
N SER A 205 -11.95 -0.87 11.78
CA SER A 205 -13.36 -0.49 11.79
C SER A 205 -13.53 1.03 11.77
N LYS A 206 -12.79 1.75 12.62
CA LYS A 206 -12.77 3.21 12.63
C LYS A 206 -12.29 3.80 11.30
N MET A 207 -11.26 3.20 10.67
CA MET A 207 -10.81 3.62 9.33
C MET A 207 -11.91 3.44 8.28
N VAL A 208 -12.63 2.32 8.30
CA VAL A 208 -13.75 2.04 7.38
C VAL A 208 -14.87 3.07 7.56
N GLN A 209 -15.28 3.37 8.80
CA GLN A 209 -16.31 4.37 9.09
C GLN A 209 -15.87 5.76 8.61
N THR A 210 -14.68 6.21 9.02
CA THR A 210 -14.15 7.52 8.61
C THR A 210 -14.02 7.66 7.08
N ALA A 211 -13.65 6.57 6.39
CA ALA A 211 -13.58 6.57 4.94
C ALA A 211 -14.99 6.60 4.30
N GLY A 212 -15.96 5.89 4.86
CA GLY A 212 -17.36 5.95 4.46
C GLY A 212 -17.92 7.36 4.50
N GLU A 213 -17.74 8.05 5.62
CA GLU A 213 -18.18 9.44 5.79
C GLU A 213 -17.45 10.40 4.86
N ARG A 214 -16.10 10.35 4.84
CA ARG A 214 -15.29 11.34 4.15
C ARG A 214 -15.35 11.23 2.63
N ILE A 215 -15.44 10.01 2.08
CA ILE A 215 -15.30 9.74 0.65
C ILE A 215 -16.66 9.54 -0.01
N TYR A 216 -17.50 8.74 0.62
CA TYR A 216 -18.81 8.37 0.08
C TYR A 216 -19.94 9.23 0.68
N ASN A 217 -19.64 9.99 1.72
CA ASN A 217 -20.61 10.76 2.50
C ASN A 217 -21.79 9.88 2.99
N VAL A 218 -21.44 8.70 3.48
CA VAL A 218 -22.35 7.69 4.03
C VAL A 218 -21.80 7.19 5.36
N ASP A 219 -22.66 7.13 6.35
CA ASP A 219 -22.35 6.50 7.63
C ASP A 219 -22.42 4.97 7.48
N VAL A 220 -21.25 4.30 7.61
CA VAL A 220 -21.15 2.83 7.55
C VAL A 220 -21.55 2.26 8.91
N PRO A 221 -22.59 1.42 9.00
CA PRO A 221 -23.02 0.83 10.27
C PRO A 221 -21.86 0.14 11.00
N GLU A 222 -21.74 0.34 12.31
CA GLU A 222 -20.65 -0.17 13.13
C GLU A 222 -20.42 -1.68 12.94
N GLU A 223 -21.52 -2.45 12.91
CA GLU A 223 -21.46 -3.90 12.71
C GLU A 223 -20.85 -4.28 11.36
N ILE A 224 -21.19 -3.55 10.29
CA ILE A 224 -20.63 -3.75 8.95
C ILE A 224 -19.17 -3.35 8.92
N ALA A 225 -18.82 -2.18 9.47
CA ALA A 225 -17.45 -1.69 9.54
C ALA A 225 -16.56 -2.66 10.31
N LEU A 226 -17.03 -3.17 11.46
CA LEU A 226 -16.30 -4.17 12.25
C LEU A 226 -16.13 -5.48 11.47
N ARG A 227 -17.16 -5.92 10.75
CA ARG A 227 -17.07 -7.15 9.96
C ARG A 227 -16.08 -7.01 8.80
N LEU A 228 -16.12 -5.92 8.04
CA LEU A 228 -15.11 -5.62 7.00
C LEU A 228 -13.69 -5.56 7.60
N ALA A 229 -13.55 -4.96 8.77
CA ALA A 229 -12.28 -4.91 9.50
C ALA A 229 -11.76 -6.30 9.88
N GLN A 230 -12.61 -7.21 10.37
CA GLN A 230 -12.23 -8.59 10.67
C GLN A 230 -11.75 -9.36 9.44
N LEU A 231 -12.33 -9.08 8.27
CA LEU A 231 -12.00 -9.71 7.00
C LEU A 231 -10.81 -9.06 6.27
N SER A 232 -10.26 -7.97 6.82
CA SER A 232 -9.22 -7.16 6.15
C SER A 232 -7.78 -7.64 6.34
N ARG A 233 -7.58 -8.82 6.90
CA ARG A 233 -6.25 -9.41 7.12
C ARG A 233 -5.30 -8.46 7.88
N LYS A 234 -5.84 -7.69 8.83
CA LYS A 234 -5.13 -6.74 9.71
C LYS A 234 -4.38 -5.63 8.95
N THR A 235 -4.80 -5.29 7.74
CA THR A 235 -4.17 -4.24 6.93
C THR A 235 -5.17 -3.20 6.43
N ALA A 236 -4.79 -1.92 6.49
CA ALA A 236 -5.62 -0.81 5.98
C ALA A 236 -5.91 -0.94 4.49
N ARG A 237 -4.93 -1.41 3.68
CA ARG A 237 -5.12 -1.61 2.23
C ARG A 237 -6.28 -2.54 1.92
N VAL A 238 -6.35 -3.69 2.61
CA VAL A 238 -7.43 -4.66 2.38
C VAL A 238 -8.76 -4.12 2.89
N ALA A 239 -8.77 -3.43 4.06
CA ALA A 239 -9.98 -2.82 4.60
C ALA A 239 -10.60 -1.80 3.64
N TYR A 240 -9.78 -0.91 3.07
CA TYR A 240 -10.24 0.08 2.09
C TYR A 240 -10.68 -0.54 0.77
N ASN A 241 -10.01 -1.58 0.28
CA ASN A 241 -10.45 -2.30 -0.90
C ASN A 241 -11.80 -2.98 -0.69
N LEU A 242 -11.99 -3.64 0.47
CA LEU A 242 -13.28 -4.25 0.83
C LEU A 242 -14.39 -3.19 0.92
N LEU A 243 -14.14 -2.05 1.58
CA LEU A 243 -15.09 -0.96 1.64
C LEU A 243 -15.45 -0.46 0.25
N ARG A 244 -14.46 -0.21 -0.61
CA ARG A 244 -14.68 0.26 -1.97
C ARG A 244 -15.58 -0.69 -2.75
N THR A 245 -15.23 -1.97 -2.83
CA THR A 245 -16.05 -2.96 -3.57
C THR A 245 -17.43 -3.11 -2.98
N PHE A 246 -17.56 -2.97 -1.66
CA PHE A 246 -18.85 -2.98 -0.99
C PHE A 246 -19.71 -1.77 -1.39
N MET A 247 -19.12 -0.58 -1.45
CA MET A 247 -19.79 0.64 -1.91
C MET A 247 -20.16 0.55 -3.40
N ASP A 248 -19.24 0.07 -4.26
CA ASP A 248 -19.50 -0.15 -5.69
C ASP A 248 -20.70 -1.12 -5.89
N THR A 249 -20.78 -2.18 -5.06
CA THR A 249 -21.90 -3.13 -5.09
C THR A 249 -23.21 -2.48 -4.62
N ALA A 250 -23.14 -1.59 -3.62
CA ALA A 250 -24.30 -0.85 -3.14
C ALA A 250 -24.83 0.10 -4.21
N GLU A 251 -23.95 0.86 -4.85
CA GLU A 251 -24.29 1.78 -5.95
C GLU A 251 -24.89 1.05 -7.14
N ALA A 252 -24.31 -0.07 -7.55
CA ALA A 252 -24.82 -0.89 -8.64
C ALA A 252 -26.19 -1.55 -8.35
N SER A 253 -26.52 -1.77 -7.06
CA SER A 253 -27.75 -2.46 -6.63
C SER A 253 -28.91 -1.51 -6.38
N THR A 254 -28.71 -0.19 -6.38
CA THR A 254 -29.69 0.81 -5.92
C THR A 254 -29.77 1.98 -6.89
N PRO A 255 -30.96 2.36 -7.37
CA PRO A 255 -31.12 3.62 -8.11
C PRO A 255 -30.96 4.81 -7.15
N GLY A 256 -29.98 5.67 -7.42
CA GLY A 256 -29.73 6.89 -6.65
C GLY A 256 -28.60 6.74 -5.62
N ARG A 257 -28.47 7.73 -4.73
CA ARG A 257 -27.38 7.80 -3.76
C ARG A 257 -27.48 6.71 -2.71
N VAL A 258 -26.35 6.06 -2.41
CA VAL A 258 -26.24 5.07 -1.33
C VAL A 258 -26.53 5.74 0.03
N ARG A 259 -27.30 5.05 0.87
CA ARG A 259 -27.62 5.45 2.25
C ARG A 259 -27.20 4.35 3.22
N SER A 260 -27.03 4.71 4.49
CA SER A 260 -26.61 3.80 5.57
C SER A 260 -27.52 2.58 5.72
N ASP A 261 -28.84 2.74 5.58
CA ASP A 261 -29.82 1.66 5.67
C ASP A 261 -29.71 0.61 4.57
N MET A 262 -29.06 0.94 3.47
CA MET A 262 -28.80 0.01 2.35
C MET A 262 -27.56 -0.86 2.57
N LEU A 263 -26.66 -0.47 3.48
CA LEU A 263 -25.44 -1.18 3.80
C LEU A 263 -25.73 -2.35 4.76
N THR A 264 -26.30 -3.40 4.21
CA THR A 264 -26.77 -4.57 4.96
C THR A 264 -25.75 -5.72 4.96
N LYS A 265 -25.90 -6.66 5.89
CA LYS A 265 -25.12 -7.90 5.88
C LYS A 265 -25.30 -8.71 4.60
N ASP A 266 -26.52 -8.79 4.09
CA ASP A 266 -26.81 -9.55 2.86
C ASP A 266 -26.08 -8.96 1.65
N LEU A 267 -26.07 -7.63 1.55
CA LEU A 267 -25.29 -6.95 0.51
C LEU A 267 -23.79 -7.21 0.68
N MET A 268 -23.27 -7.16 1.91
CA MET A 268 -21.87 -7.47 2.19
C MET A 268 -21.53 -8.92 1.80
N TYR A 269 -22.35 -9.90 2.15
CA TYR A 269 -22.11 -11.30 1.75
C TYR A 269 -22.21 -11.48 0.24
N LYS A 270 -23.11 -10.78 -0.44
CA LYS A 270 -23.17 -10.75 -1.90
C LYS A 270 -21.85 -10.21 -2.49
N THR A 271 -21.34 -9.11 -1.96
CA THR A 271 -20.04 -8.52 -2.38
C THR A 271 -18.89 -9.50 -2.18
N LEU A 272 -18.74 -10.07 -0.99
CA LEU A 272 -17.69 -11.04 -0.67
C LEU A 272 -17.72 -12.25 -1.63
N LYS A 273 -18.92 -12.72 -1.96
CA LYS A 273 -19.11 -13.85 -2.89
C LYS A 273 -18.68 -13.50 -4.31
N LEU A 274 -19.01 -12.29 -4.79
CA LEU A 274 -18.56 -11.79 -6.10
C LEU A 274 -17.03 -11.68 -6.18
N GLU A 275 -16.41 -11.19 -5.11
CA GLU A 275 -14.95 -11.04 -5.01
C GLU A 275 -14.21 -12.34 -4.64
N GLN A 276 -14.93 -13.44 -4.46
CA GLN A 276 -14.40 -14.74 -4.02
C GLN A 276 -13.57 -14.64 -2.72
N ILE A 277 -13.96 -13.75 -1.82
CA ILE A 277 -13.38 -13.58 -0.49
C ILE A 277 -14.21 -14.40 0.50
N ASP A 278 -13.57 -15.23 1.33
CA ASP A 278 -14.29 -16.03 2.31
C ASP A 278 -14.88 -15.16 3.43
N PRO A 279 -16.09 -15.50 3.87
CA PRO A 279 -16.73 -14.75 4.94
C PRO A 279 -16.24 -15.15 6.34
N ILE A 280 -15.27 -16.05 6.49
CA ILE A 280 -14.76 -16.53 7.78
C ILE A 280 -13.65 -15.61 8.27
N VAL A 281 -12.55 -15.54 7.51
CA VAL A 281 -11.32 -14.78 7.87
C VAL A 281 -10.83 -13.82 6.78
N GLY A 282 -11.53 -13.73 5.64
CA GLY A 282 -11.22 -12.78 4.56
C GLY A 282 -10.09 -13.22 3.62
N LEU A 283 -9.84 -14.51 3.47
CA LEU A 283 -8.85 -14.99 2.49
C LEU A 283 -9.41 -14.92 1.07
N ASP A 284 -8.56 -14.47 0.14
CA ASP A 284 -8.81 -14.50 -1.28
C ASP A 284 -8.49 -15.87 -1.89
N TYR A 285 -8.76 -16.02 -3.18
CA TYR A 285 -8.49 -17.24 -3.94
C TYR A 285 -7.03 -17.71 -3.84
N ALA A 286 -6.07 -16.80 -4.00
CA ALA A 286 -4.64 -17.13 -3.98
C ALA A 286 -4.21 -17.67 -2.60
N SER A 287 -4.69 -17.03 -1.52
CA SER A 287 -4.40 -17.48 -0.15
C SER A 287 -5.02 -18.82 0.18
N ARG A 288 -6.26 -19.11 -0.28
CA ARG A 288 -6.87 -20.43 -0.12
C ARG A 288 -6.13 -21.50 -0.92
N LYS A 289 -5.77 -21.20 -2.18
CA LYS A 289 -4.98 -22.09 -3.04
C LYS A 289 -3.63 -22.42 -2.42
N TYR A 290 -2.99 -21.43 -1.77
CA TYR A 290 -1.76 -21.63 -1.01
C TYR A 290 -1.94 -22.69 0.10
N LEU A 291 -2.96 -22.53 0.95
CA LEU A 291 -3.24 -23.47 2.04
C LEU A 291 -3.58 -24.86 1.53
N ILE A 292 -4.39 -24.97 0.49
CA ILE A 292 -4.76 -26.25 -0.14
C ILE A 292 -3.52 -26.94 -0.69
N THR A 293 -2.61 -26.20 -1.32
CA THR A 293 -1.35 -26.75 -1.83
C THR A 293 -0.52 -27.35 -0.69
N LEU A 294 -0.37 -26.63 0.44
CA LEU A 294 0.36 -27.17 1.60
C LEU A 294 -0.32 -28.38 2.25
N LEU A 295 -1.66 -28.40 2.29
CA LEU A 295 -2.41 -29.52 2.88
C LEU A 295 -2.41 -30.78 2.02
N ARG A 296 -2.22 -30.64 0.71
CA ARG A 296 -2.08 -31.78 -0.23
C ARG A 296 -0.71 -32.43 -0.19
N GLU A 297 0.30 -31.64 0.12
CA GLU A 297 1.68 -32.08 0.19
C GLU A 297 2.01 -32.52 1.63
N GLU A 298 2.56 -33.74 1.78
CA GLU A 298 2.92 -34.30 3.10
C GLU A 298 4.27 -33.78 3.63
N LYS A 299 4.96 -32.97 2.83
CA LYS A 299 6.30 -32.43 3.11
C LYS A 299 6.34 -30.92 3.10
N ALA A 300 7.31 -30.36 3.80
CA ALA A 300 7.54 -28.92 3.79
C ALA A 300 7.93 -28.41 2.38
N LEU A 301 7.35 -27.27 1.97
CA LEU A 301 7.60 -26.66 0.66
C LEU A 301 8.33 -25.32 0.79
N GLY A 302 9.26 -25.05 -0.14
CA GLY A 302 9.90 -23.75 -0.29
C GLY A 302 8.93 -22.68 -0.85
N SER A 303 9.14 -21.42 -0.51
CA SER A 303 8.29 -20.29 -1.01
C SER A 303 8.20 -20.24 -2.53
N ARG A 304 9.33 -20.43 -3.21
CA ARG A 304 9.40 -20.44 -4.69
C ARG A 304 8.59 -21.59 -5.30
N SER A 305 8.67 -22.78 -4.69
CA SER A 305 7.90 -23.94 -5.16
C SER A 305 6.41 -23.70 -5.02
N ILE A 306 5.97 -23.19 -3.86
CA ILE A 306 4.56 -22.84 -3.63
C ILE A 306 4.11 -21.77 -4.62
N ALA A 307 4.87 -20.71 -4.79
CA ALA A 307 4.55 -19.60 -5.72
C ALA A 307 4.32 -20.14 -7.14
N SER A 308 5.20 -21.04 -7.62
CA SER A 308 5.03 -21.69 -8.92
C SER A 308 3.75 -22.55 -8.99
N MET A 309 3.44 -23.34 -7.94
CA MET A 309 2.27 -24.23 -7.91
C MET A 309 0.94 -23.45 -7.89
N ILE A 310 0.92 -22.28 -7.26
CA ILE A 310 -0.28 -21.43 -7.22
C ILE A 310 -0.35 -20.43 -8.37
N ASN A 311 0.69 -20.35 -9.21
CA ASN A 311 0.84 -19.38 -10.31
C ASN A 311 0.90 -17.94 -9.83
N GLU A 312 1.71 -17.68 -8.79
CA GLU A 312 1.96 -16.38 -8.21
C GLU A 312 3.47 -16.05 -8.22
N GLN A 313 3.81 -14.78 -8.03
CA GLN A 313 5.19 -14.38 -7.80
C GLN A 313 5.62 -14.74 -6.36
N GLU A 314 6.87 -15.14 -6.18
CA GLU A 314 7.42 -15.43 -4.84
C GLU A 314 7.31 -14.20 -3.91
N SER A 315 7.47 -12.99 -4.45
CA SER A 315 7.29 -11.73 -3.71
C SER A 315 5.85 -11.55 -3.20
N THR A 316 4.84 -11.93 -3.98
CA THR A 316 3.42 -11.90 -3.55
C THR A 316 3.20 -12.87 -2.39
N VAL A 317 3.75 -14.08 -2.50
CA VAL A 317 3.68 -15.09 -1.44
C VAL A 317 4.28 -14.55 -0.14
N LEU A 318 5.51 -14.04 -0.19
CA LEU A 318 6.25 -13.60 0.99
C LEU A 318 5.71 -12.30 1.61
N ASN A 319 5.23 -11.36 0.78
CA ASN A 319 4.87 -10.00 1.24
C ASN A 319 3.38 -9.80 1.49
N THR A 320 2.52 -10.64 0.88
CA THR A 320 1.07 -10.44 0.90
C THR A 320 0.32 -11.62 1.51
N ILE A 321 0.68 -12.86 1.17
CA ILE A 321 -0.03 -14.07 1.60
C ILE A 321 0.47 -14.54 2.96
N GLU A 322 1.75 -14.88 3.07
CA GLU A 322 2.33 -15.48 4.27
C GLU A 322 2.22 -14.62 5.54
N PRO A 323 2.36 -13.27 5.49
CA PRO A 323 2.31 -12.47 6.71
C PRO A 323 1.04 -12.64 7.53
N PHE A 324 -0.10 -12.74 6.86
CA PHE A 324 -1.36 -13.00 7.56
C PHE A 324 -1.47 -14.46 8.02
N LEU A 325 -1.11 -15.43 7.18
CA LEU A 325 -1.19 -16.85 7.50
C LEU A 325 -0.26 -17.28 8.64
N LEU A 326 0.84 -16.55 8.86
CA LEU A 326 1.78 -16.71 9.97
C LEU A 326 1.33 -16.02 11.26
N SER A 327 0.35 -15.11 11.18
CA SER A 327 -0.19 -14.43 12.35
C SER A 327 -1.20 -15.31 13.07
N ASP A 328 -1.48 -14.98 14.33
CA ASP A 328 -2.58 -15.60 15.06
C ASP A 328 -3.92 -15.22 14.44
N ILE A 329 -4.65 -16.23 13.97
CA ILE A 329 -5.96 -16.13 13.33
C ILE A 329 -6.98 -16.79 14.24
N LYS A 330 -8.02 -16.04 14.58
CA LYS A 330 -9.15 -16.59 15.35
C LYS A 330 -10.04 -17.39 14.40
N LEU A 331 -10.27 -18.66 14.76
CA LEU A 331 -11.12 -19.59 14.01
C LEU A 331 -12.05 -20.33 14.97
N GLU A 332 -13.34 -20.33 14.66
CA GLU A 332 -14.36 -21.12 15.36
C GLU A 332 -14.78 -22.31 14.48
N PHE A 333 -14.72 -23.51 15.02
CA PHE A 333 -15.13 -24.73 14.30
C PHE A 333 -15.69 -25.78 15.25
N GLN A 334 -16.45 -26.72 14.71
CA GLN A 334 -16.99 -27.84 15.49
C GLN A 334 -15.97 -28.98 15.61
N LYS A 335 -15.72 -29.45 16.84
CA LYS A 335 -14.92 -30.63 17.14
C LYS A 335 -15.71 -31.50 18.13
N GLN A 336 -16.03 -32.73 17.74
CA GLN A 336 -16.81 -33.67 18.56
C GLN A 336 -18.16 -33.11 19.07
N GLY A 337 -18.84 -32.33 18.22
CA GLY A 337 -20.14 -31.69 18.55
C GLY A 337 -20.06 -30.40 19.38
N GLN A 338 -18.88 -30.00 19.82
CA GLN A 338 -18.65 -28.75 20.54
C GLN A 338 -18.03 -27.69 19.65
N ILE A 339 -18.40 -26.39 19.87
CA ILE A 339 -17.73 -25.27 19.23
C ILE A 339 -16.40 -25.03 19.95
N VAL A 340 -15.32 -25.08 19.18
CA VAL A 340 -13.96 -24.83 19.65
C VAL A 340 -13.46 -23.54 19.01
N GLU A 341 -12.92 -22.65 19.81
CA GLU A 341 -12.19 -21.48 19.35
C GLU A 341 -10.68 -21.81 19.30
N SER A 342 -10.05 -21.50 18.18
CA SER A 342 -8.60 -21.61 18.01
C SER A 342 -8.05 -20.24 17.62
N VAL A 343 -6.97 -19.81 18.30
CA VAL A 343 -6.22 -18.59 17.95
C VAL A 343 -4.80 -19.02 17.64
N LYS A 344 -4.56 -19.43 16.40
CA LYS A 344 -3.27 -20.02 15.95
C LYS A 344 -3.01 -19.63 14.49
N PRO A 345 -1.73 -19.57 14.06
CA PRO A 345 -1.39 -19.39 12.66
C PRO A 345 -1.83 -20.58 11.81
N PHE A 346 -2.10 -20.34 10.53
CA PHE A 346 -2.45 -21.38 9.57
C PHE A 346 -1.23 -22.10 9.01
N ILE A 347 -0.07 -21.45 9.03
CA ILE A 347 1.19 -22.04 8.55
C ILE A 347 2.32 -21.81 9.55
N LYS A 348 3.38 -22.63 9.41
CA LYS A 348 4.65 -22.48 10.14
C LYS A 348 5.82 -22.56 9.17
N ILE A 349 6.86 -21.79 9.43
CA ILE A 349 8.14 -21.87 8.69
C ILE A 349 9.08 -22.77 9.49
N THR A 350 9.66 -23.74 8.79
CA THR A 350 10.66 -24.67 9.32
C THR A 350 11.95 -24.56 8.49
N PRO A 351 13.08 -25.10 8.96
CA PRO A 351 14.32 -25.14 8.15
C PRO A 351 14.14 -25.84 6.78
N LYS A 352 13.16 -26.75 6.67
CA LYS A 352 12.84 -27.47 5.43
C LYS A 352 11.83 -26.76 4.54
N GLY A 353 11.19 -25.69 5.01
CA GLY A 353 10.16 -24.94 4.28
C GLY A 353 8.90 -24.68 5.10
N ARG A 354 7.79 -24.41 4.41
CA ARG A 354 6.48 -24.09 5.00
C ARG A 354 5.67 -25.36 5.17
N ILE A 355 4.96 -25.44 6.28
CA ILE A 355 4.00 -26.51 6.58
C ILE A 355 2.68 -25.90 7.03
N SER A 356 1.58 -26.58 6.75
CA SER A 356 0.24 -26.23 7.25
C SER A 356 0.08 -26.66 8.71
N THR A 357 -0.87 -26.04 9.41
CA THR A 357 -1.25 -26.39 10.78
C THR A 357 -2.63 -27.06 10.83
N GLU A 358 -3.00 -27.61 11.98
CA GLU A 358 -4.34 -28.14 12.23
C GLU A 358 -5.43 -27.07 12.01
N SER A 359 -5.15 -25.81 12.36
CA SER A 359 -6.06 -24.68 12.12
C SER A 359 -6.34 -24.47 10.63
N ALA A 360 -5.33 -24.61 9.76
CA ALA A 360 -5.53 -24.53 8.31
C ALA A 360 -6.41 -25.67 7.79
N TYR A 361 -6.25 -26.88 8.30
CA TYR A 361 -7.11 -28.03 7.95
C TYR A 361 -8.57 -27.74 8.31
N HIS A 362 -8.84 -27.31 9.54
CA HIS A 362 -10.19 -26.97 9.96
C HIS A 362 -10.79 -25.81 9.16
N TYR A 363 -9.99 -24.79 8.83
CA TYR A 363 -10.43 -23.70 7.99
C TYR A 363 -10.85 -24.18 6.58
N ILE A 364 -10.06 -25.04 5.91
CA ILE A 364 -10.45 -25.55 4.59
C ILE A 364 -11.68 -26.44 4.67
N LYS A 365 -11.91 -27.20 5.78
CA LYS A 365 -13.17 -27.92 6.01
C LYS A 365 -14.37 -26.99 6.10
N LEU A 366 -14.24 -25.83 6.75
CA LEU A 366 -15.28 -24.80 6.77
C LEU A 366 -15.54 -24.23 5.36
N CYS A 367 -14.47 -24.01 4.56
CA CYS A 367 -14.62 -23.58 3.16
C CYS A 367 -15.35 -24.63 2.30
N GLN A 368 -15.13 -25.94 2.53
CA GLN A 368 -15.88 -27.02 1.86
C GLN A 368 -17.38 -26.93 2.18
N ASN A 369 -17.74 -26.66 3.44
CA ASN A 369 -19.14 -26.46 3.83
C ASN A 369 -19.75 -25.22 3.16
N LEU A 370 -19.01 -24.11 3.03
CA LEU A 370 -19.43 -22.93 2.28
C LEU A 370 -19.60 -23.23 0.79
N GLN A 371 -18.73 -24.08 0.21
CA GLN A 371 -18.84 -24.48 -1.19
C GLN A 371 -20.16 -25.20 -1.48
N ALA A 372 -20.64 -26.03 -0.55
CA ALA A 372 -21.97 -26.65 -0.65
C ALA A 372 -23.12 -25.63 -0.64
N GLN A 373 -22.88 -24.41 -0.12
CA GLN A 373 -23.80 -23.27 -0.11
C GLN A 373 -23.61 -22.33 -1.30
N GLY A 374 -22.83 -22.75 -2.32
CA GLY A 374 -22.58 -21.99 -3.54
C GLY A 374 -21.48 -20.92 -3.45
N TRP A 375 -20.59 -21.00 -2.46
CA TRP A 375 -19.36 -20.24 -2.43
C TRP A 375 -18.27 -20.96 -3.24
N PHE A 376 -17.34 -20.24 -3.84
CA PHE A 376 -16.16 -20.79 -4.53
C PHE A 376 -16.48 -21.89 -5.57
N PRO A 377 -17.43 -21.66 -6.51
CA PRO A 377 -17.96 -22.74 -7.38
C PRO A 377 -16.89 -23.37 -8.28
N ASN A 378 -15.80 -22.65 -8.57
CA ASN A 378 -14.73 -23.08 -9.47
C ASN A 378 -13.44 -23.51 -8.73
N GLU A 379 -13.46 -23.58 -7.39
CA GLU A 379 -12.27 -23.95 -6.62
C GLU A 379 -12.27 -25.46 -6.29
N SER A 380 -11.10 -26.09 -6.43
CA SER A 380 -10.90 -27.46 -5.93
C SER A 380 -10.43 -27.39 -4.47
N LEU A 381 -11.37 -27.48 -3.53
CA LEU A 381 -11.10 -27.48 -2.09
C LEU A 381 -10.77 -28.87 -1.52
N THR A 382 -10.56 -29.89 -2.37
CA THR A 382 -10.24 -31.25 -1.92
C THR A 382 -8.88 -31.29 -1.24
N ILE A 383 -8.85 -31.78 -0.02
CA ILE A 383 -7.66 -32.07 0.78
C ILE A 383 -7.67 -33.54 1.17
N LYS A 384 -6.51 -34.13 1.45
CA LYS A 384 -6.39 -35.51 1.89
C LYS A 384 -6.92 -35.72 3.33
#